data_08379b2e392eaf48d9eff72cbbfb06a8
#
_entry.id   08379b2e392eaf48d9eff72cbbfb06a8
#
_cell.length_a   1.000
_cell.length_b   1.000
_cell.length_c   1.000
_cell.angle_alpha   90.00
_cell.angle_beta   90.00
_cell.angle_gamma   90.00
#
_symmetry.space_group_name_H-M   'P 1'
#
loop_
_entity.id
_entity.type
_entity.pdbx_description
1 polymer ?
#
loop_
_entity_poly.entity_id
_entity_poly.type
_entity_poly.pdbx_seq_one_letter_code
_entity_poly.pdbx_strand_id
1 'polypeptide(L)'
;MKSVRICVAAITAGVVCIAVMLGILSAAIYAENESGDSFIGLMYHQVLKDESRAGKYIITPGELESDLAYLSENGYVSVLPSQLVKIREQGGRLPEKTVVITFDDGYETGLYYVLPLLKKYGMKAVINVVGSYTDEYSRINEE
;
A
#
# COMPACT_ATOMS: atom_id res chain seq x y z
N MET A 1 31.74 -3.46 -58.21
CA MET A 1 30.62 -4.27 -57.62
C MET A 1 30.86 -4.71 -56.17
N LYS A 2 32.07 -5.03 -55.71
CA LYS A 2 32.36 -5.41 -54.32
C LYS A 2 32.14 -4.27 -53.32
N SER A 3 32.52 -3.01 -53.61
CA SER A 3 32.36 -1.86 -52.72
C SER A 3 30.91 -1.50 -52.42
N VAL A 4 30.01 -1.59 -53.40
CA VAL A 4 28.56 -1.32 -53.19
C VAL A 4 27.91 -2.37 -52.27
N ARG A 5 28.30 -3.64 -52.39
CA ARG A 5 27.79 -4.71 -51.51
C ARG A 5 28.24 -4.52 -50.07
N ILE A 6 29.42 -4.04 -49.80
CA ILE A 6 29.94 -3.74 -48.46
C ILE A 6 29.19 -2.54 -47.84
N CYS A 7 28.94 -1.50 -48.59
CA CYS A 7 28.16 -0.35 -48.13
C CYS A 7 26.71 -0.75 -47.79
N VAL A 8 26.05 -1.51 -48.62
CA VAL A 8 24.66 -2.00 -48.36
C VAL A 8 24.60 -2.85 -47.11
N ALA A 9 25.55 -3.81 -46.94
CA ALA A 9 25.61 -4.66 -45.74
C ALA A 9 25.85 -3.86 -44.45
N ALA A 10 26.66 -2.80 -44.48
CA ALA A 10 26.92 -1.93 -43.33
C ALA A 10 25.66 -1.10 -42.95
N ILE A 11 24.94 -0.58 -43.95
CA ILE A 11 23.70 0.16 -43.76
C ILE A 11 22.61 -0.75 -43.19
N THR A 12 22.44 -1.96 -43.72
CA THR A 12 21.43 -2.90 -43.20
C THR A 12 21.76 -3.34 -41.77
N ALA A 13 23.00 -3.60 -41.42
CA ALA A 13 23.42 -3.88 -40.06
C ALA A 13 23.12 -2.73 -39.10
N GLY A 14 23.41 -1.50 -39.53
CA GLY A 14 23.08 -0.31 -38.72
C GLY A 14 21.58 -0.13 -38.46
N VAL A 15 20.75 -0.31 -39.50
CA VAL A 15 19.27 -0.24 -39.33
C VAL A 15 18.74 -1.31 -38.42
N VAL A 16 19.25 -2.55 -38.52
CA VAL A 16 18.85 -3.64 -37.62
C VAL A 16 19.26 -3.35 -36.17
N CYS A 17 20.47 -2.85 -35.94
CA CYS A 17 20.91 -2.45 -34.58
C CYS A 17 20.03 -1.35 -33.98
N ILE A 18 19.69 -0.32 -34.76
CA ILE A 18 18.79 0.74 -34.29
C ILE A 18 17.40 0.20 -33.96
N ALA A 19 16.84 -0.66 -34.80
CA ALA A 19 15.53 -1.29 -34.55
C ALA A 19 15.52 -2.17 -33.28
N VAL A 20 16.59 -2.92 -33.05
CA VAL A 20 16.75 -3.73 -31.82
C VAL A 20 16.88 -2.81 -30.59
N MET A 21 17.69 -1.76 -30.67
CA MET A 21 17.83 -0.80 -29.56
C MET A 21 16.52 -0.07 -29.23
N LEU A 22 15.76 0.35 -30.25
CA LEU A 22 14.43 0.94 -30.08
C LEU A 22 13.44 -0.07 -29.47
N GLY A 23 13.51 -1.35 -29.88
CA GLY A 23 12.69 -2.42 -29.31
C GLY A 23 13.01 -2.70 -27.84
N ILE A 24 14.30 -2.71 -27.47
CA ILE A 24 14.73 -2.86 -26.07
C ILE A 24 14.29 -1.64 -25.24
N LEU A 25 14.44 -0.44 -25.78
CA LEU A 25 14.03 0.80 -25.09
C LEU A 25 12.51 0.85 -24.89
N SER A 26 11.71 0.46 -25.89
CA SER A 26 10.26 0.40 -25.75
C SER A 26 9.83 -0.69 -24.76
N ALA A 27 10.48 -1.85 -24.75
CA ALA A 27 10.20 -2.90 -23.77
C ALA A 27 10.55 -2.47 -22.35
N ALA A 28 11.64 -1.73 -22.16
CA ALA A 28 12.01 -1.17 -20.86
C ALA A 28 10.98 -0.12 -20.37
N ILE A 29 10.53 0.77 -21.25
CA ILE A 29 9.47 1.75 -20.95
C ILE A 29 8.13 1.05 -20.65
N TYR A 30 7.80 -0.02 -21.37
CA TYR A 30 6.60 -0.82 -21.09
C TYR A 30 6.70 -1.54 -19.74
N ALA A 31 7.84 -2.12 -19.41
CA ALA A 31 8.06 -2.80 -18.13
C ALA A 31 7.99 -1.83 -16.92
N GLU A 32 8.47 -0.59 -17.08
CA GLU A 32 8.30 0.45 -16.07
C GLU A 32 6.84 0.92 -15.92
N ASN A 33 6.06 0.89 -16.99
CA ASN A 33 4.64 1.27 -16.94
C ASN A 33 3.73 0.15 -16.39
N GLU A 34 4.13 -1.13 -16.52
CA GLU A 34 3.37 -2.26 -15.96
C GLU A 34 3.65 -2.54 -14.47
N SER A 35 4.71 -1.99 -13.89
CA SER A 35 4.88 -1.95 -12.44
C SER A 35 3.91 -0.93 -11.84
N GLY A 36 2.61 -1.22 -11.94
CA GLY A 36 1.57 -0.41 -11.36
C GLY A 36 1.82 -0.28 -9.86
N ASP A 37 1.72 0.95 -9.35
CA ASP A 37 1.77 1.19 -7.92
C ASP A 37 0.69 0.33 -7.24
N SER A 38 1.11 -0.66 -6.48
CA SER A 38 0.24 -1.53 -5.72
C SER A 38 0.41 -1.27 -4.23
N PHE A 39 -0.63 -1.53 -3.47
CA PHE A 39 -0.58 -1.49 -2.02
C PHE A 39 -1.37 -2.66 -1.43
N ILE A 40 -1.05 -3.03 -0.21
CA ILE A 40 -1.77 -4.04 0.55
C ILE A 40 -2.77 -3.33 1.45
N GLY A 41 -4.04 -3.75 1.43
CA GLY A 41 -5.05 -3.33 2.41
C GLY A 41 -5.12 -4.33 3.55
N LEU A 42 -4.92 -3.89 4.78
CA LEU A 42 -5.14 -4.68 5.99
C LEU A 42 -6.33 -4.11 6.74
N MET A 43 -7.33 -4.94 6.99
CA MET A 43 -8.56 -4.57 7.67
C MET A 43 -8.67 -5.32 8.99
N TYR A 44 -8.78 -4.57 10.06
CA TYR A 44 -9.05 -5.03 11.41
C TYR A 44 -10.38 -4.47 11.89
N HIS A 45 -10.94 -5.03 12.96
CA HIS A 45 -12.13 -4.51 13.61
C HIS A 45 -11.80 -4.22 15.08
N GLN A 46 -12.02 -5.17 15.95
CA GLN A 46 -11.86 -4.99 17.39
C GLN A 46 -10.56 -5.61 17.91
N VAL A 47 -9.88 -4.92 18.83
CA VAL A 47 -8.70 -5.42 19.55
C VAL A 47 -9.05 -5.55 21.02
N LEU A 48 -8.99 -6.76 21.58
CA LEU A 48 -9.32 -7.06 22.98
C LEU A 48 -8.25 -7.91 23.62
N LYS A 49 -8.02 -7.72 24.93
CA LYS A 49 -7.14 -8.59 25.73
C LYS A 49 -7.71 -9.96 26.03
N ASP A 50 -9.03 -10.10 25.95
CA ASP A 50 -9.72 -11.34 26.26
C ASP A 50 -9.56 -12.34 25.10
N GLU A 51 -8.60 -13.24 25.23
CA GLU A 51 -8.28 -14.27 24.23
C GLU A 51 -9.48 -15.22 23.96
N SER A 52 -10.38 -15.39 24.93
CA SER A 52 -11.56 -16.23 24.75
C SER A 52 -12.54 -15.68 23.71
N ARG A 53 -12.43 -14.39 23.38
CA ARG A 53 -13.21 -13.68 22.36
C ARG A 53 -12.48 -13.53 21.02
N ALA A 54 -11.21 -13.96 20.94
CA ALA A 54 -10.45 -13.90 19.71
C ALA A 54 -11.09 -14.72 18.59
N GLY A 55 -11.06 -14.21 17.37
CA GLY A 55 -11.69 -14.86 16.23
C GLY A 55 -11.63 -13.98 14.96
N LYS A 56 -12.55 -14.22 14.05
CA LYS A 56 -12.53 -13.61 12.72
C LYS A 56 -12.44 -12.08 12.72
N TYR A 57 -13.06 -11.41 13.69
CA TYR A 57 -13.16 -9.95 13.75
C TYR A 57 -12.54 -9.36 15.02
N ILE A 58 -12.04 -10.20 15.92
CA ILE A 58 -11.46 -9.80 17.20
C ILE A 58 -10.08 -10.42 17.30
N ILE A 59 -9.07 -9.58 17.46
CA ILE A 59 -7.68 -9.99 17.68
C ILE A 59 -7.20 -9.47 19.03
N THR A 60 -6.13 -10.06 19.54
CA THR A 60 -5.46 -9.58 20.74
C THR A 60 -4.48 -8.45 20.45
N PRO A 61 -4.13 -7.62 21.45
CA PRO A 61 -3.04 -6.63 21.30
C PRO A 61 -1.70 -7.28 20.91
N GLY A 62 -1.43 -8.50 21.35
CA GLY A 62 -0.21 -9.23 21.01
C GLY A 62 -0.17 -9.65 19.55
N GLU A 63 -1.28 -10.11 18.98
CA GLU A 63 -1.40 -10.42 17.55
C GLU A 63 -1.20 -9.16 16.72
N LEU A 64 -1.88 -8.06 17.06
CA LEU A 64 -1.70 -6.79 16.36
C LEU A 64 -0.26 -6.31 16.44
N GLU A 65 0.39 -6.43 17.62
CA GLU A 65 1.77 -6.04 17.79
C GLU A 65 2.72 -6.86 16.90
N SER A 66 2.48 -8.16 16.78
CA SER A 66 3.25 -9.05 15.91
C SER A 66 3.12 -8.66 14.43
N ASP A 67 1.90 -8.32 13.98
CA ASP A 67 1.65 -7.86 12.62
C ASP A 67 2.38 -6.54 12.32
N LEU A 68 2.27 -5.56 13.23
CA LEU A 68 2.92 -4.26 13.05
C LEU A 68 4.45 -4.38 13.11
N ALA A 69 4.98 -5.26 13.97
CA ALA A 69 6.41 -5.56 14.02
C ALA A 69 6.88 -6.14 12.69
N TYR A 70 6.18 -7.15 12.18
CA TYR A 70 6.48 -7.75 10.88
C TYR A 70 6.50 -6.72 9.74
N LEU A 71 5.49 -5.86 9.67
CA LEU A 71 5.43 -4.81 8.66
C LEU A 71 6.64 -3.86 8.77
N SER A 72 6.94 -3.42 9.99
CA SER A 72 8.06 -2.50 10.26
C SER A 72 9.41 -3.12 9.89
N GLU A 73 9.67 -4.35 10.34
CA GLU A 73 10.92 -5.07 10.10
C GLU A 73 11.14 -5.40 8.63
N ASN A 74 10.06 -5.60 7.87
CA ASN A 74 10.12 -5.86 6.45
C ASN A 74 10.06 -4.58 5.57
N GLY A 75 10.11 -3.41 6.17
CA GLY A 75 10.20 -2.13 5.47
C GLY A 75 8.91 -1.69 4.80
N TYR A 76 7.74 -2.14 5.28
CA TYR A 76 6.46 -1.63 4.83
C TYR A 76 6.21 -0.21 5.34
N VAL A 77 5.66 0.62 4.47
CA VAL A 77 5.29 2.01 4.76
C VAL A 77 3.77 2.13 4.80
N SER A 78 3.22 2.49 5.95
CA SER A 78 1.79 2.73 6.06
C SER A 78 1.42 4.12 5.53
N VAL A 79 0.42 4.18 4.66
CA VAL A 79 -0.10 5.41 4.08
C VAL A 79 -1.60 5.53 4.34
N LEU A 80 -2.07 6.76 4.49
CA LEU A 80 -3.49 7.05 4.57
C LEU A 80 -4.11 7.11 3.16
N PRO A 81 -5.40 6.78 2.97
CA PRO A 81 -6.08 6.91 1.69
C PRO A 81 -5.95 8.30 1.07
N SER A 82 -6.02 9.35 1.88
CA SER A 82 -5.79 10.73 1.42
C SER A 82 -4.38 10.97 0.87
N GLN A 83 -3.38 10.28 1.40
CA GLN A 83 -2.01 10.33 0.88
C GLN A 83 -1.88 9.58 -0.45
N LEU A 84 -2.57 8.43 -0.60
CA LEU A 84 -2.64 7.70 -1.88
C LEU A 84 -3.20 8.59 -2.99
N VAL A 85 -4.35 9.23 -2.73
CA VAL A 85 -4.98 10.15 -3.68
C VAL A 85 -4.02 11.28 -4.07
N LYS A 86 -3.43 11.94 -3.07
CA LYS A 86 -2.49 13.04 -3.31
C LYS A 86 -1.27 12.63 -4.13
N ILE A 87 -0.66 11.47 -3.84
CA ILE A 87 0.49 10.95 -4.59
C ILE A 87 0.08 10.73 -6.05
N ARG A 88 -1.10 10.13 -6.29
CA ARG A 88 -1.62 9.87 -7.62
C ARG A 88 -1.90 11.14 -8.41
N GLU A 89 -2.56 12.12 -7.80
CA GLU A 89 -2.86 13.42 -8.43
C GLU A 89 -1.59 14.20 -8.81
N GLN A 90 -0.51 14.02 -8.07
CA GLN A 90 0.78 14.65 -8.34
C GLN A 90 1.66 13.85 -9.33
N GLY A 91 1.16 12.75 -9.88
CA GLY A 91 1.94 11.87 -10.76
C GLY A 91 3.10 11.16 -10.07
N GLY A 92 3.07 11.10 -8.72
CA GLY A 92 4.07 10.39 -7.91
C GLY A 92 3.85 8.88 -7.91
N ARG A 93 4.85 8.16 -7.41
CA ARG A 93 4.79 6.70 -7.20
C ARG A 93 4.67 6.37 -5.72
N LEU A 94 3.97 5.29 -5.43
CA LEU A 94 3.92 4.73 -4.07
C LEU A 94 5.25 4.09 -3.70
N PRO A 95 5.62 4.08 -2.41
CA PRO A 95 6.70 3.21 -1.92
C PRO A 95 6.44 1.75 -2.31
N GLU A 96 7.48 1.01 -2.65
CA GLU A 96 7.38 -0.37 -3.14
C GLU A 96 6.58 -1.29 -2.19
N LYS A 97 6.74 -1.10 -0.89
CA LYS A 97 6.03 -1.85 0.16
C LYS A 97 5.03 -0.95 0.88
N THR A 98 3.97 -0.56 0.17
CA THR A 98 2.92 0.29 0.73
C THR A 98 1.81 -0.55 1.36
N VAL A 99 1.38 -0.17 2.56
CA VAL A 99 0.23 -0.77 3.25
C VAL A 99 -0.76 0.32 3.70
N VAL A 100 -2.04 0.03 3.55
CA VAL A 100 -3.15 0.80 4.13
C VAL A 100 -3.75 -0.04 5.24
N ILE A 101 -3.79 0.48 6.46
CA ILE A 101 -4.32 -0.21 7.63
C ILE A 101 -5.63 0.46 8.01
N THR A 102 -6.70 -0.32 8.16
CA THR A 102 -8.00 0.16 8.62
C THR A 102 -8.46 -0.59 9.86
N PHE A 103 -9.18 0.10 10.73
CA PHE A 103 -9.92 -0.46 11.85
C PHE A 103 -11.37 -0.04 11.69
N ASP A 104 -12.24 -1.02 11.51
CA ASP A 104 -13.63 -0.79 11.19
C ASP A 104 -14.48 -0.75 12.47
N ASP A 105 -15.70 -0.22 12.37
CA ASP A 105 -16.73 -0.06 13.38
C ASP A 105 -16.47 1.00 14.47
N GLY A 106 -15.25 1.53 14.61
CA GLY A 106 -14.95 2.63 15.54
C GLY A 106 -14.93 2.23 17.01
N TYR A 107 -14.51 1.01 17.35
CA TYR A 107 -14.41 0.55 18.74
C TYR A 107 -13.47 1.41 19.59
N GLU A 108 -13.90 1.78 20.79
CA GLU A 108 -13.13 2.57 21.77
C GLU A 108 -11.77 1.92 22.11
N THR A 109 -11.68 0.60 22.05
CA THR A 109 -10.44 -0.16 22.26
C THR A 109 -9.32 0.24 21.33
N GLY A 110 -9.63 0.90 20.21
CA GLY A 110 -8.67 1.54 19.31
C GLY A 110 -7.80 2.57 20.03
N LEU A 111 -8.33 3.34 20.97
CA LEU A 111 -7.56 4.31 21.73
C LEU A 111 -6.59 3.65 22.70
N TYR A 112 -6.99 2.55 23.33
CA TYR A 112 -6.23 1.94 24.42
C TYR A 112 -5.19 0.94 23.93
N TYR A 113 -5.45 0.25 22.83
CA TYR A 113 -4.58 -0.82 22.34
C TYR A 113 -3.95 -0.51 20.99
N VAL A 114 -4.72 0.04 20.04
CA VAL A 114 -4.23 0.26 18.66
C VAL A 114 -3.32 1.47 18.59
N LEU A 115 -3.76 2.62 19.08
CA LEU A 115 -3.02 3.88 18.96
C LEU A 115 -1.61 3.82 19.58
N PRO A 116 -1.39 3.24 20.79
CA PRO A 116 -0.05 3.08 21.33
C PRO A 116 0.87 2.21 20.46
N LEU A 117 0.34 1.13 19.88
CA LEU A 117 1.10 0.23 19.02
C LEU A 117 1.44 0.90 17.68
N LEU A 118 0.49 1.59 17.05
CA LEU A 118 0.77 2.37 15.85
C LEU A 118 1.88 3.40 16.08
N LYS A 119 1.84 4.11 17.20
CA LYS A 119 2.90 5.06 17.59
C LYS A 119 4.25 4.37 17.79
N LYS A 120 4.26 3.20 18.45
CA LYS A 120 5.48 2.42 18.70
C LYS A 120 6.19 2.04 17.41
N TYR A 121 5.44 1.63 16.39
CA TYR A 121 5.99 1.18 15.10
C TYR A 121 6.01 2.29 14.04
N GLY A 122 5.66 3.53 14.38
CA GLY A 122 5.65 4.66 13.45
C GLY A 122 4.64 4.51 12.31
N MET A 123 3.57 3.73 12.54
CA MET A 123 2.56 3.44 11.52
C MET A 123 1.32 4.30 11.66
N LYS A 124 0.58 4.41 10.56
CA LYS A 124 -0.68 5.14 10.43
C LYS A 124 -1.79 4.17 10.07
N ALA A 125 -2.99 4.44 10.57
CA ALA A 125 -4.19 3.71 10.19
C ALA A 125 -5.39 4.65 10.07
N VAL A 126 -6.47 4.17 9.48
CA VAL A 126 -7.77 4.82 9.40
C VAL A 126 -8.74 4.08 10.32
N ILE A 127 -9.58 4.81 11.02
CA ILE A 127 -10.70 4.24 11.74
C ILE A 127 -11.97 4.60 10.97
N ASN A 128 -12.71 3.58 10.54
CA ASN A 128 -14.00 3.73 9.87
C ASN A 128 -15.10 3.59 10.93
N VAL A 129 -15.77 4.69 11.23
CA VAL A 129 -16.82 4.72 12.25
C VAL A 129 -18.21 4.48 11.63
N VAL A 130 -19.08 3.79 12.38
CA VAL A 130 -20.49 3.62 12.00
C VAL A 130 -21.27 4.85 12.52
N GLY A 131 -21.65 5.75 11.62
CA GLY A 131 -22.28 7.03 11.97
C GLY A 131 -23.56 6.90 12.80
N SER A 132 -24.37 5.88 12.53
CA SER A 132 -25.60 5.62 13.33
C SER A 132 -25.31 5.33 14.80
N TYR A 133 -24.20 4.68 15.11
CA TYR A 133 -23.82 4.42 16.51
C TYR A 133 -23.38 5.71 17.21
N THR A 134 -22.73 6.61 16.50
CA THR A 134 -22.30 7.91 17.02
C THR A 134 -23.51 8.77 17.38
N ASP A 135 -24.53 8.78 16.53
CA ASP A 135 -25.78 9.54 16.76
C ASP A 135 -26.58 8.96 17.93
N GLU A 136 -26.61 7.65 18.08
CA GLU A 136 -27.29 7.00 19.20
C GLU A 136 -26.59 7.31 20.53
N TYR A 137 -25.27 7.24 20.57
CA TYR A 137 -24.48 7.57 21.76
C TYR A 137 -24.62 9.04 22.16
N SER A 138 -24.66 9.95 21.22
CA SER A 138 -24.87 11.37 21.48
C SER A 138 -26.25 11.63 22.13
N ARG A 139 -27.29 10.97 21.63
CA ARG A 139 -28.65 11.08 22.20
C ARG A 139 -28.78 10.58 23.63
N ILE A 140 -28.07 9.51 23.99
CA ILE A 140 -28.07 8.95 25.35
C ILE A 140 -27.40 9.88 26.37
N ASN A 141 -26.42 10.67 25.92
CA ASN A 141 -25.68 11.57 26.81
C ASN A 141 -26.28 12.99 26.90
N GLU A 142 -27.35 13.28 26.18
CA GLU A 142 -28.09 14.55 26.28
C GLU A 142 -29.30 14.49 27.25
N GLU A 143 -29.66 13.33 27.76
CA GLU A 143 -30.68 13.10 28.80
C GLU A 143 -30.05 13.08 30.22
#